data_a09f74ad51cf033967f2d1a467f44c42
#
_entry.id   a09f74ad51cf033967f2d1a467f44c42
#
_cell.length_a   1.000
_cell.length_b   1.000
_cell.length_c   1.000
_cell.angle_alpha   90.00
_cell.angle_beta   90.00
_cell.angle_gamma   90.00
#
_symmetry.space_group_name_H-M   'P 1'
#
loop_
_entity.id
_entity.type
_entity.pdbx_description
1 polymer ?
#
loop_
_entity_poly.entity_id
_entity_poly.type
_entity_poly.pdbx_seq_one_letter_code
_entity_poly.pdbx_strand_id
1 'polypeptide(L)'
;MNTGTLITILVVALVVVVLLFLVRAAGLGRSRPKLRPLQPGSRDRYINEWDEIETKFVDNPEQAVREAEALVMSVLRERGHPLVERDLPDEVRRAHKLGYTSRDRTEGMRQALLQYRSVMERMVGPEDRARQEQRKPEIAS
;
A
#
# COMPACT_ATOMS: atom_id res chain seq x y z
N MET A 1 -13.51 37.36 -29.79
CA MET A 1 -13.05 37.24 -28.38
C MET A 1 -11.89 38.20 -28.23
N ASN A 2 -12.00 39.12 -27.29
CA ASN A 2 -10.96 40.10 -27.03
C ASN A 2 -9.77 39.42 -26.30
N THR A 3 -8.57 39.83 -26.63
CA THR A 3 -7.31 39.30 -26.02
C THR A 3 -7.36 39.31 -24.49
N GLY A 4 -8.03 40.31 -23.90
CA GLY A 4 -8.25 40.39 -22.45
C GLY A 4 -9.09 39.26 -21.88
N THR A 5 -10.14 38.85 -22.60
CA THR A 5 -11.01 37.73 -22.17
C THR A 5 -10.27 36.40 -22.21
N LEU A 6 -9.42 36.20 -23.23
CA LEU A 6 -8.58 34.99 -23.31
C LEU A 6 -7.58 34.89 -22.17
N ILE A 7 -6.93 36.01 -21.82
CA ILE A 7 -5.98 36.07 -20.71
C ILE A 7 -6.70 35.78 -19.37
N THR A 8 -7.89 36.36 -19.17
CA THR A 8 -8.68 36.12 -17.97
C THR A 8 -9.08 34.64 -17.81
N ILE A 9 -9.54 34.01 -18.89
CA ILE A 9 -9.89 32.58 -18.89
C ILE A 9 -8.67 31.72 -18.57
N LEU A 10 -7.52 32.03 -19.16
CA LEU A 10 -6.26 31.31 -18.94
C LEU A 10 -5.77 31.43 -17.49
N VAL A 11 -5.86 32.60 -16.91
CA VAL A 11 -5.51 32.84 -15.51
C VAL A 11 -6.48 32.10 -14.55
N VAL A 12 -7.78 32.15 -14.81
CA VAL A 12 -8.76 31.40 -14.01
C VAL A 12 -8.53 29.89 -14.10
N ALA A 13 -8.28 29.37 -15.30
CA ALA A 13 -7.96 27.96 -15.50
C ALA A 13 -6.68 27.55 -14.74
N LEU A 14 -5.65 28.38 -14.79
CA LEU A 14 -4.39 28.14 -14.04
C LEU A 14 -4.64 28.12 -12.53
N VAL A 15 -5.39 29.08 -12.02
CA VAL A 15 -5.74 29.16 -10.58
C VAL A 15 -6.52 27.90 -10.15
N VAL A 16 -7.50 27.48 -10.94
CA VAL A 16 -8.27 26.25 -10.67
C VAL A 16 -7.36 25.02 -10.65
N VAL A 17 -6.45 24.88 -11.62
CA VAL A 17 -5.48 23.77 -11.66
C VAL A 17 -4.56 23.79 -10.44
N VAL A 18 -4.05 24.98 -10.05
CA VAL A 18 -3.22 25.13 -8.87
C VAL A 18 -3.99 24.81 -7.59
N LEU A 19 -5.25 25.26 -7.47
CA LEU A 19 -6.11 24.91 -6.33
C LEU A 19 -6.41 23.41 -6.27
N LEU A 20 -6.71 22.78 -7.39
CA LEU A 20 -6.90 21.32 -7.45
C LEU A 20 -5.62 20.58 -7.08
N PHE A 21 -4.47 21.07 -7.51
CA PHE A 21 -3.17 20.51 -7.14
C PHE A 21 -2.88 20.69 -5.64
N LEU A 22 -3.17 21.87 -5.09
CA LEU A 22 -3.02 22.14 -3.65
C LEU A 22 -3.99 21.31 -2.80
N VAL A 23 -5.24 21.14 -3.22
CA VAL A 23 -6.21 20.25 -2.54
C VAL A 23 -5.74 18.79 -2.60
N ARG A 24 -5.17 18.39 -3.72
CA ARG A 24 -4.61 17.04 -3.87
C ARG A 24 -3.32 16.86 -3.05
N ALA A 25 -2.49 17.89 -2.97
CA ALA A 25 -1.31 17.93 -2.12
C ALA A 25 -1.67 18.04 -0.63
N ALA A 26 -2.71 18.78 -0.26
CA ALA A 26 -3.25 18.85 1.09
C ALA A 26 -3.96 17.55 1.51
N GLY A 27 -4.48 16.77 0.56
CA GLY A 27 -4.93 15.39 0.79
C GLY A 27 -3.78 14.43 1.18
N LEU A 28 -2.52 14.84 1.00
CA LEU A 28 -1.33 14.19 1.55
C LEU A 28 -1.15 14.41 3.06
N GLY A 29 -1.93 15.31 3.66
CA GLY A 29 -2.03 15.52 5.10
C GLY A 29 -2.93 14.53 5.84
N ARG A 30 -3.23 13.35 5.25
CA ARG A 30 -3.77 12.24 6.01
C ARG A 30 -2.73 11.89 7.06
N SER A 31 -3.05 12.16 8.31
CA SER A 31 -2.24 11.77 9.46
C SER A 31 -1.87 10.31 9.28
N ARG A 32 -0.60 10.03 9.04
CA ARG A 32 -0.13 8.66 8.99
C ARG A 32 -0.46 8.04 10.34
N PRO A 33 -1.27 6.97 10.39
CA PRO A 33 -1.62 6.35 11.65
C PRO A 33 -0.32 5.95 12.36
N LYS A 34 -0.25 6.19 13.67
CA LYS A 34 0.85 5.67 14.48
C LYS A 34 0.71 4.14 14.51
N LEU A 35 1.56 3.47 13.76
CA LEU A 35 1.58 2.02 13.70
C LEU A 35 2.23 1.45 14.95
N ARG A 36 1.65 0.42 15.52
CA ARG A 36 2.22 -0.35 16.62
C ARG A 36 3.32 -1.29 16.09
N PRO A 37 4.35 -1.59 16.89
CA PRO A 37 5.29 -2.64 16.53
C PRO A 37 4.57 -3.99 16.44
N LEU A 38 5.07 -4.87 15.56
CA LEU A 38 4.61 -6.25 15.51
C LEU A 38 5.00 -6.99 16.79
N GLN A 39 4.18 -7.92 17.21
CA GLN A 39 4.51 -8.80 18.33
C GLN A 39 5.72 -9.69 17.98
N PRO A 40 6.52 -10.11 18.99
CA PRO A 40 7.59 -11.05 18.76
C PRO A 40 7.09 -12.33 18.07
N GLY A 41 7.74 -12.74 16.99
CA GLY A 41 7.37 -13.91 16.19
C GLY A 41 6.29 -13.67 15.13
N SER A 42 5.49 -12.62 15.23
CA SER A 42 4.48 -12.30 14.19
C SER A 42 5.11 -12.06 12.82
N ARG A 43 6.26 -11.42 12.80
CA ARG A 43 6.97 -11.11 11.56
C ARG A 43 7.31 -12.36 10.75
N ASP A 44 7.96 -13.33 11.38
CA ASP A 44 8.37 -14.57 10.71
C ASP A 44 7.16 -15.36 10.24
N ARG A 45 6.09 -15.37 11.02
CA ARG A 45 4.82 -15.98 10.63
C ARG A 45 4.25 -15.30 9.37
N TYR A 46 4.17 -13.98 9.32
CA TYR A 46 3.66 -13.25 8.16
C TYR A 46 4.51 -13.47 6.90
N ILE A 47 5.83 -13.53 7.05
CA ILE A 47 6.73 -13.84 5.93
C ILE A 47 6.47 -15.25 5.40
N ASN A 48 6.39 -16.25 6.28
CA ASN A 48 6.15 -17.63 5.87
C ASN A 48 4.78 -17.80 5.20
N GLU A 49 3.73 -17.20 5.77
CA GLU A 49 2.40 -17.23 5.17
C GLU A 49 2.37 -16.52 3.80
N TRP A 50 3.14 -15.46 3.64
CA TRP A 50 3.27 -14.77 2.35
C TRP A 50 3.95 -15.64 1.30
N ASP A 51 5.03 -16.33 1.64
CA ASP A 51 5.75 -17.23 0.75
C ASP A 51 4.84 -18.39 0.28
N GLU A 52 4.00 -18.92 1.16
CA GLU A 52 2.99 -19.93 0.81
C GLU A 52 1.95 -19.38 -0.18
N ILE A 53 1.50 -18.13 0.02
CA ILE A 53 0.55 -17.47 -0.89
C ILE A 53 1.16 -17.28 -2.28
N GLU A 54 2.41 -16.82 -2.37
CA GLU A 54 3.10 -16.65 -3.65
C GLU A 54 3.25 -17.99 -4.39
N THR A 55 3.58 -19.05 -3.68
CA THR A 55 3.65 -20.40 -4.24
C THR A 55 2.29 -20.86 -4.76
N LYS A 56 1.25 -20.65 -3.98
CA LYS A 56 -0.14 -21.01 -4.34
C LYS A 56 -0.66 -20.27 -5.56
N PHE A 57 -0.18 -19.06 -5.80
CA PHE A 57 -0.63 -18.23 -6.93
C PHE A 57 -0.44 -18.89 -8.28
N VAL A 58 0.58 -19.74 -8.43
CA VAL A 58 0.87 -20.47 -9.67
C VAL A 58 -0.29 -21.39 -10.05
N ASP A 59 -0.85 -22.10 -9.07
CA ASP A 59 -1.89 -23.09 -9.30
C ASP A 59 -3.31 -22.53 -9.11
N ASN A 60 -3.47 -21.60 -8.19
CA ASN A 60 -4.78 -21.03 -7.86
C ASN A 60 -4.69 -19.54 -7.55
N PRO A 61 -4.62 -18.68 -8.58
CA PRO A 61 -4.45 -17.23 -8.38
C PRO A 61 -5.59 -16.58 -7.64
N GLU A 62 -6.83 -17.03 -7.81
CA GLU A 62 -7.98 -16.46 -7.09
C GLU A 62 -7.90 -16.70 -5.58
N GLN A 63 -7.55 -17.89 -5.19
CA GLN A 63 -7.40 -18.23 -3.78
C GLN A 63 -6.21 -17.49 -3.17
N ALA A 64 -5.08 -17.44 -3.88
CA ALA A 64 -3.90 -16.72 -3.43
C ALA A 64 -4.16 -15.24 -3.18
N VAL A 65 -4.89 -14.56 -4.09
CA VAL A 65 -5.25 -13.14 -3.93
C VAL A 65 -6.16 -12.93 -2.73
N ARG A 66 -7.15 -13.82 -2.50
CA ARG A 66 -8.01 -13.73 -1.29
C ARG A 66 -7.23 -13.94 0.00
N GLU A 67 -6.31 -14.88 0.01
CA GLU A 67 -5.44 -15.12 1.17
C GLU A 67 -4.47 -13.96 1.41
N ALA A 68 -3.91 -13.38 0.36
CA ALA A 68 -3.07 -12.18 0.42
C ALA A 68 -3.82 -10.99 1.03
N GLU A 69 -5.06 -10.76 0.60
CA GLU A 69 -5.94 -9.74 1.18
C GLU A 69 -6.16 -9.96 2.67
N ALA A 70 -6.54 -11.17 3.05
CA ALA A 70 -6.78 -11.53 4.45
C ALA A 70 -5.53 -11.34 5.32
N LEU A 71 -4.36 -11.71 4.79
CA LEU A 71 -3.09 -11.57 5.48
C LEU A 71 -2.70 -10.09 5.66
N VAL A 72 -2.83 -9.28 4.60
CA VAL A 72 -2.59 -7.83 4.65
C VAL A 72 -3.51 -7.16 5.68
N MET A 73 -4.79 -7.51 5.69
CA MET A 73 -5.74 -6.96 6.66
C MET A 73 -5.38 -7.36 8.09
N SER A 74 -4.85 -8.57 8.30
CA SER A 74 -4.38 -9.03 9.61
C SER A 74 -3.17 -8.25 10.10
N VAL A 75 -2.19 -8.01 9.24
CA VAL A 75 -1.02 -7.19 9.56
C VAL A 75 -1.42 -5.75 9.88
N LEU A 76 -2.29 -5.15 9.08
CA LEU A 76 -2.78 -3.80 9.31
C LEU A 76 -3.49 -3.70 10.66
N ARG A 77 -4.33 -4.69 11.00
CA ARG A 77 -5.03 -4.76 12.29
C ARG A 77 -4.06 -4.88 13.45
N GLU A 78 -3.08 -5.77 13.37
CA GLU A 78 -2.07 -5.95 14.41
C GLU A 78 -1.27 -4.67 14.64
N ARG A 79 -0.95 -3.95 13.55
CA ARG A 79 -0.25 -2.67 13.63
C ARG A 79 -1.14 -1.49 14.04
N GLY A 80 -2.43 -1.73 14.29
CA GLY A 80 -3.38 -0.69 14.71
C GLY A 80 -3.76 0.29 13.60
N HIS A 81 -3.62 -0.12 12.34
CA HIS A 81 -4.08 0.67 11.20
C HIS A 81 -5.62 0.68 11.14
N PRO A 82 -6.27 1.82 10.87
CA PRO A 82 -7.71 1.86 10.64
C PRO A 82 -8.09 0.99 9.44
N LEU A 83 -9.11 0.14 9.60
CA LEU A 83 -9.57 -0.80 8.57
C LEU A 83 -10.81 -0.29 7.80
N VAL A 84 -11.19 0.98 8.01
CA VAL A 84 -12.24 1.60 7.21
C VAL A 84 -11.70 1.85 5.80
N GLU A 85 -12.46 1.50 4.78
CA GLU A 85 -12.02 1.50 3.38
C GLU A 85 -11.35 2.81 2.94
N ARG A 86 -11.90 3.95 3.34
CA ARG A 86 -11.34 5.28 3.02
C ARG A 86 -9.94 5.51 3.61
N ASP A 87 -9.61 4.82 4.70
CA ASP A 87 -8.37 4.97 5.46
C ASP A 87 -7.35 3.88 5.13
N LEU A 88 -7.77 2.82 4.39
CA LEU A 88 -6.87 1.78 3.91
C LEU A 88 -5.77 2.36 3.01
N PRO A 89 -4.58 1.74 3.01
CA PRO A 89 -3.53 2.08 2.05
C PRO A 89 -4.06 2.08 0.61
N ASP A 90 -3.57 3.02 -0.19
CA ASP A 90 -4.01 3.15 -1.60
C ASP A 90 -3.75 1.88 -2.41
N GLU A 91 -2.70 1.14 -2.06
CA GLU A 91 -2.36 -0.14 -2.68
C GLU A 91 -3.43 -1.19 -2.40
N VAL A 92 -3.98 -1.26 -1.19
CA VAL A 92 -5.07 -2.20 -0.86
C VAL A 92 -6.31 -1.88 -1.69
N ARG A 93 -6.69 -0.61 -1.77
CA ARG A 93 -7.84 -0.19 -2.59
C ARG A 93 -7.63 -0.47 -4.08
N ARG A 94 -6.41 -0.26 -4.58
CA ARG A 94 -6.04 -0.62 -5.97
C ARG A 94 -6.10 -2.11 -6.20
N ALA A 95 -5.58 -2.91 -5.26
CA ALA A 95 -5.60 -4.37 -5.34
C ALA A 95 -7.04 -4.91 -5.41
N HIS A 96 -7.95 -4.42 -4.56
CA HIS A 96 -9.37 -4.74 -4.63
C HIS A 96 -9.93 -4.51 -6.03
N LYS A 97 -9.74 -3.31 -6.55
CA LYS A 97 -10.26 -2.96 -7.87
C LYS A 97 -9.68 -3.84 -8.99
N LEU A 98 -8.37 -4.07 -8.98
CA LEU A 98 -7.69 -4.87 -10.00
C LEU A 98 -8.09 -6.34 -9.97
N GLY A 99 -8.22 -6.93 -8.79
CA GLY A 99 -8.59 -8.33 -8.63
C GLY A 99 -10.00 -8.67 -9.11
N TYR A 100 -10.94 -7.70 -9.06
CA TYR A 100 -12.35 -7.94 -9.36
C TYR A 100 -12.85 -7.32 -10.66
N THR A 101 -12.20 -6.28 -11.17
CA THR A 101 -12.73 -5.49 -12.31
C THR A 101 -11.83 -5.49 -13.53
N SER A 102 -10.68 -6.14 -13.49
CA SER A 102 -9.77 -6.19 -14.63
C SER A 102 -10.37 -6.97 -15.79
N ARG A 103 -10.21 -6.45 -17.01
CA ARG A 103 -10.64 -7.12 -18.24
C ARG A 103 -9.88 -8.44 -18.46
N ASP A 104 -8.58 -8.45 -18.20
CA ASP A 104 -7.77 -9.65 -18.09
C ASP A 104 -7.69 -10.05 -16.61
N ARG A 105 -8.39 -11.12 -16.28
CA ARG A 105 -8.55 -11.56 -14.89
C ARG A 105 -7.23 -12.04 -14.27
N THR A 106 -6.44 -12.80 -15.02
CA THR A 106 -5.14 -13.33 -14.53
C THR A 106 -4.15 -12.19 -14.30
N GLU A 107 -4.04 -11.28 -15.25
CA GLU A 107 -3.18 -10.10 -15.11
C GLU A 107 -3.67 -9.17 -13.98
N GLY A 108 -4.99 -9.01 -13.85
CA GLY A 108 -5.58 -8.23 -12.74
C GLY A 108 -5.23 -8.83 -11.38
N MET A 109 -5.29 -10.15 -11.22
CA MET A 109 -4.90 -10.84 -9.99
C MET A 109 -3.40 -10.73 -9.72
N ARG A 110 -2.57 -10.84 -10.75
CA ARG A 110 -1.12 -10.65 -10.63
C ARG A 110 -0.80 -9.24 -10.14
N GLN A 111 -1.43 -8.24 -10.71
CA GLN A 111 -1.26 -6.83 -10.29
C GLN A 111 -1.78 -6.60 -8.87
N ALA A 112 -2.90 -7.20 -8.50
CA ALA A 112 -3.44 -7.12 -7.15
C ALA A 112 -2.46 -7.72 -6.12
N LEU A 113 -1.89 -8.89 -6.41
CA LEU A 113 -0.89 -9.52 -5.55
C LEU A 113 0.34 -8.63 -5.34
N LEU A 114 0.84 -7.98 -6.40
CA LEU A 114 1.95 -7.02 -6.30
C LEU A 114 1.62 -5.81 -5.42
N GLN A 115 0.39 -5.31 -5.47
CA GLN A 115 -0.04 -4.23 -4.58
C GLN A 115 -0.07 -4.70 -3.11
N TYR A 116 -0.61 -5.88 -2.83
CA TYR A 116 -0.59 -6.46 -1.49
C TYR A 116 0.81 -6.72 -0.98
N ARG A 117 1.72 -7.20 -1.83
CA ARG A 117 3.13 -7.39 -1.50
C ARG A 117 3.78 -6.09 -1.03
N SER A 118 3.56 -5.00 -1.75
CA SER A 118 4.08 -3.68 -1.39
C SER A 118 3.64 -3.24 0.02
N VAL A 119 2.39 -3.52 0.39
CA VAL A 119 1.89 -3.25 1.74
C VAL A 119 2.56 -4.16 2.77
N MET A 120 2.66 -5.46 2.48
CA MET A 120 3.34 -6.43 3.37
C MET A 120 4.77 -6.02 3.67
N GLU A 121 5.56 -5.72 2.64
CA GLU A 121 6.95 -5.28 2.78
C GLU A 121 7.08 -4.03 3.66
N ARG A 122 6.17 -3.07 3.52
CA ARG A 122 6.14 -1.87 4.36
C ARG A 122 5.75 -2.15 5.80
N MET A 123 4.79 -3.05 6.02
CA MET A 123 4.26 -3.34 7.36
C MET A 123 5.15 -4.30 8.15
N VAL A 124 5.85 -5.19 7.48
CA VAL A 124 6.68 -6.24 8.10
C VAL A 124 8.17 -5.91 8.05
N GLY A 125 8.62 -5.15 7.01
CA GLY A 125 10.03 -4.95 6.69
C GLY A 125 10.83 -3.91 7.49
N PRO A 126 10.27 -2.77 7.96
CA PRO A 126 11.09 -1.65 8.39
C PRO A 126 11.78 -1.81 9.75
N GLU A 127 11.24 -2.62 10.65
CA GLU A 127 11.76 -2.71 12.02
C GLU A 127 12.98 -3.62 12.17
N ASP A 128 13.23 -4.47 11.18
CA ASP A 128 14.33 -5.43 11.26
C ASP A 128 15.66 -4.91 10.75
N ARG A 129 15.65 -3.95 9.84
CA ARG A 129 16.91 -3.31 9.42
C ARG A 129 17.57 -2.62 10.60
N ALA A 130 16.79 -1.91 11.41
CA ALA A 130 17.28 -1.26 12.62
C ALA A 130 17.75 -2.28 13.69
N ARG A 131 17.05 -3.43 13.81
CA ARG A 131 17.44 -4.49 14.76
C ARG A 131 18.62 -5.32 14.29
N GLN A 132 18.75 -5.54 12.99
CA GLN A 132 19.92 -6.26 12.43
C GLN A 132 21.19 -5.41 12.51
N GLU A 133 21.07 -4.10 12.33
CA GLU A 133 22.19 -3.17 12.55
C GLU A 133 22.59 -3.09 14.02
N GLN A 134 21.63 -3.17 14.96
CA GLN A 134 21.92 -3.24 16.40
C GLN A 134 22.40 -4.61 16.89
N ARG A 135 22.12 -5.69 16.15
CA ARG A 135 22.57 -7.05 16.45
C ARG A 135 23.90 -7.43 15.79
N LYS A 136 24.44 -6.57 14.97
CA LYS A 136 25.79 -6.80 14.45
C LYS A 136 26.73 -6.75 15.66
N PRO A 137 27.20 -7.88 16.21
CA PRO A 137 28.19 -7.82 17.26
C PRO A 137 29.37 -7.12 16.64
N GLU A 138 29.82 -6.10 17.31
CA GLU A 138 31.12 -5.52 17.11
C GLU A 138 32.14 -6.64 17.36
N ILE A 139 32.44 -7.40 16.28
CA ILE A 139 33.64 -8.25 16.29
C ILE A 139 34.77 -7.28 16.02
N ALA A 140 35.11 -6.53 17.04
CA ALA A 140 36.36 -5.86 17.12
C ALA A 140 37.42 -6.90 17.53
N SER A 141 38.30 -7.19 16.58
CA SER A 141 39.70 -7.66 16.69
C SER A 141 40.05 -8.50 17.93
#